data_02319025dd02bec7884405a3cd45c8a7
#
_entry.id   02319025dd02bec7884405a3cd45c8a7
#
_cell.length_a   1.000
_cell.length_b   1.000
_cell.length_c   1.000
_cell.angle_alpha   90.00
_cell.angle_beta   90.00
_cell.angle_gamma   90.00
#
_symmetry.space_group_name_H-M   'P 1'
#
loop_
_entity.id
_entity.type
_entity.pdbx_description
1 polymer ?
#
loop_
_entity_poly.entity_id
_entity_poly.type
_entity_poly.pdbx_seq_one_letter_code
_entity_poly.pdbx_strand_id
1 'polypeptide(L)'
;HNPIVVRELAEAGVSLAENLDSAATGTVIIRAHGVVPQVIDAARERGLTVVDATCPYVKKVHVAAERLVREGYRVIVVGEPGHPEVEGILGHAGDDAQVVSCAADADALSLKGKVGLVVQTTQTAQNLAEVVAAITPRVQELRVINTICAATSERQQAAATLANRCDCMVIVGGKNSGNTRRLAQICADACERTYHIEEASELQAAWFTDAHHIGITAGASTPQEHIDGPDRPRIRRRGGRLRAQPRPRAG
;
A
#
# COMPACT_ATOMS: atom_id res chain seq x y z
N HIS A 1 -0.08 -7.90 3.23
CA HIS A 1 -1.33 -7.37 3.81
C HIS A 1 -2.60 -8.12 3.39
N ASN A 2 -2.54 -9.06 2.46
CA ASN A 2 -3.68 -9.90 2.10
C ASN A 2 -3.56 -11.24 2.83
N PRO A 3 -4.45 -11.57 3.80
CA PRO A 3 -4.35 -12.79 4.60
C PRO A 3 -4.47 -14.07 3.75
N ILE A 4 -5.26 -14.01 2.67
CA ILE A 4 -5.46 -15.16 1.79
C ILE A 4 -4.15 -15.49 1.07
N VAL A 5 -3.47 -14.48 0.50
CA VAL A 5 -2.17 -14.65 -0.17
C VAL A 5 -1.10 -15.17 0.79
N VAL A 6 -1.11 -14.68 2.04
CA VAL A 6 -0.17 -15.18 3.07
C VAL A 6 -0.41 -16.66 3.36
N ARG A 7 -1.67 -17.09 3.46
CA ARG A 7 -2.04 -18.49 3.67
C ARG A 7 -1.62 -19.37 2.48
N GLU A 8 -1.90 -18.94 1.25
CA GLU A 8 -1.52 -19.65 0.03
C GLU A 8 0.01 -19.81 -0.09
N LEU A 9 0.77 -18.77 0.28
CA LEU A 9 2.23 -18.84 0.32
C LEU A 9 2.72 -19.80 1.40
N ALA A 10 2.09 -19.81 2.58
CA ALA A 10 2.43 -20.75 3.66
C ALA A 10 2.18 -22.21 3.23
N GLU A 11 1.09 -22.49 2.53
CA GLU A 11 0.78 -23.81 1.94
C GLU A 11 1.81 -24.22 0.86
N ALA A 12 2.38 -23.22 0.17
CA ALA A 12 3.46 -23.43 -0.80
C ALA A 12 4.88 -23.52 -0.16
N GLY A 13 4.96 -23.51 1.19
CA GLY A 13 6.23 -23.64 1.92
C GLY A 13 6.97 -22.32 2.15
N VAL A 14 6.35 -21.17 1.92
CA VAL A 14 6.92 -19.85 2.20
C VAL A 14 6.31 -19.30 3.50
N SER A 15 7.05 -19.38 4.60
CA SER A 15 6.59 -18.89 5.90
C SER A 15 6.81 -17.38 6.07
N LEU A 16 5.90 -16.73 6.79
CA LEU A 16 6.07 -15.35 7.22
C LEU A 16 7.08 -15.31 8.38
N ALA A 17 8.15 -14.53 8.22
CA ALA A 17 9.10 -14.24 9.28
C ALA A 17 8.83 -12.84 9.84
N GLU A 18 8.61 -12.73 11.14
CA GLU A 18 8.44 -11.45 11.83
C GLU A 18 9.78 -10.74 12.03
N ASN A 19 10.83 -11.52 12.20
CA ASN A 19 12.21 -11.07 12.34
C ASN A 19 13.18 -12.10 11.73
N LEU A 20 14.46 -11.73 11.64
CA LEU A 20 15.51 -12.61 11.10
C LEU A 20 15.83 -13.81 11.99
N ASP A 21 15.45 -13.79 13.27
CA ASP A 21 15.79 -14.88 14.20
C ASP A 21 14.98 -16.15 13.89
N SER A 22 13.83 -15.98 13.23
CA SER A 22 13.03 -17.11 12.72
C SER A 22 13.56 -17.72 11.42
N ALA A 23 14.58 -17.13 10.79
CA ALA A 23 15.20 -17.57 9.54
C ALA A 23 16.65 -18.01 9.76
N ALA A 24 16.86 -19.25 10.19
CA ALA A 24 18.20 -19.77 10.50
C ALA A 24 19.04 -20.08 9.23
N THR A 25 18.41 -20.51 8.16
CA THR A 25 19.06 -20.88 6.88
C THR A 25 18.13 -20.63 5.69
N GLY A 26 18.68 -20.55 4.47
CA GLY A 26 17.92 -20.51 3.23
C GLY A 26 17.76 -19.12 2.62
N THR A 27 16.56 -18.84 2.09
CA THR A 27 16.26 -17.62 1.34
C THR A 27 15.26 -16.75 2.10
N VAL A 28 15.58 -15.48 2.25
CA VAL A 28 14.68 -14.44 2.78
C VAL A 28 14.18 -13.58 1.62
N ILE A 29 12.87 -13.41 1.52
CA ILE A 29 12.23 -12.54 0.53
C ILE A 29 11.79 -11.26 1.23
N ILE A 30 12.37 -10.12 0.83
CA ILE A 30 11.92 -8.80 1.28
C ILE A 30 10.63 -8.47 0.52
N ARG A 31 9.55 -8.26 1.26
CA ARG A 31 8.23 -7.93 0.71
C ARG A 31 8.19 -6.55 0.04
N ALA A 32 7.13 -6.27 -0.71
CA ALA A 32 6.97 -5.04 -1.50
C ALA A 32 7.09 -3.73 -0.70
N HIS A 33 6.84 -3.73 0.61
CA HIS A 33 6.96 -2.57 1.49
C HIS A 33 8.40 -2.14 1.80
N GLY A 34 9.37 -2.99 1.45
CA GLY A 34 10.75 -2.80 1.88
C GLY A 34 10.97 -3.08 3.36
N VAL A 35 12.19 -2.90 3.78
CA VAL A 35 12.66 -2.96 5.18
C VAL A 35 13.78 -1.93 5.36
N VAL A 36 14.15 -1.67 6.60
CA VAL A 36 15.33 -0.85 6.89
C VAL A 36 16.63 -1.53 6.38
N PRO A 37 17.64 -0.78 5.94
CA PRO A 37 18.88 -1.35 5.38
C PRO A 37 19.55 -2.38 6.27
N GLN A 38 19.54 -2.16 7.58
CA GLN A 38 20.15 -3.01 8.59
C GLN A 38 19.61 -4.46 8.58
N VAL A 39 18.32 -4.64 8.21
CA VAL A 39 17.72 -5.97 8.09
C VAL A 39 18.33 -6.74 6.91
N ILE A 40 18.57 -6.06 5.79
CA ILE A 40 19.17 -6.66 4.60
C ILE A 40 20.63 -7.06 4.89
N ASP A 41 21.38 -6.17 5.53
CA ASP A 41 22.79 -6.40 5.84
C ASP A 41 22.94 -7.54 6.89
N ALA A 42 22.14 -7.53 7.94
CA ALA A 42 22.11 -8.61 8.93
C ALA A 42 21.73 -9.97 8.33
N ALA A 43 20.82 -10.00 7.35
CA ALA A 43 20.47 -11.24 6.64
C ALA A 43 21.67 -11.78 5.84
N ARG A 44 22.39 -10.90 5.15
CA ARG A 44 23.60 -11.27 4.39
C ARG A 44 24.73 -11.74 5.30
N GLU A 45 24.97 -11.06 6.42
CA GLU A 45 25.98 -11.45 7.43
C GLU A 45 25.70 -12.83 8.03
N ARG A 46 24.43 -13.21 8.15
CA ARG A 46 24.01 -14.56 8.56
C ARG A 46 24.12 -15.62 7.45
N GLY A 47 24.60 -15.26 6.26
CA GLY A 47 24.73 -16.17 5.11
C GLY A 47 23.41 -16.50 4.42
N LEU A 48 22.33 -15.72 4.66
CA LEU A 48 21.04 -15.93 4.00
C LEU A 48 21.07 -15.37 2.57
N THR A 49 20.41 -16.07 1.65
CA THR A 49 20.15 -15.53 0.31
C THR A 49 19.03 -14.50 0.40
N VAL A 50 19.30 -13.25 0.02
CA VAL A 50 18.29 -12.18 0.06
C VAL A 50 17.71 -11.94 -1.33
N VAL A 51 16.41 -12.13 -1.48
CA VAL A 51 15.63 -11.74 -2.66
C VAL A 51 14.87 -10.46 -2.33
N ASP A 52 15.31 -9.35 -2.88
CA ASP A 52 14.68 -8.05 -2.64
C ASP A 52 13.52 -7.82 -3.63
N ALA A 53 12.30 -8.11 -3.18
CA ALA A 53 11.06 -7.85 -3.90
C ALA A 53 10.40 -6.51 -3.52
N THR A 54 11.16 -5.57 -2.96
CA THR A 54 10.68 -4.21 -2.67
C THR A 54 10.14 -3.55 -3.94
N CYS A 55 8.93 -3.00 -3.84
CA CYS A 55 8.31 -2.30 -4.95
C CYS A 55 9.21 -1.16 -5.46
N PRO A 56 9.40 -1.01 -6.77
CA PRO A 56 10.22 0.08 -7.34
C PRO A 56 9.76 1.48 -6.90
N TYR A 57 8.48 1.69 -6.67
CA TYR A 57 7.96 2.96 -6.13
C TYR A 57 8.41 3.20 -4.69
N VAL A 58 8.40 2.17 -3.85
CA VAL A 58 8.92 2.26 -2.47
C VAL A 58 10.42 2.54 -2.46
N LYS A 59 11.20 1.87 -3.35
CA LYS A 59 12.64 2.18 -3.51
C LYS A 59 12.88 3.65 -3.87
N LYS A 60 12.01 4.25 -4.70
CA LYS A 60 12.11 5.68 -5.02
C LYS A 60 11.89 6.56 -3.78
N VAL A 61 11.01 6.17 -2.86
CA VAL A 61 10.82 6.91 -1.60
C VAL A 61 12.06 6.82 -0.74
N HIS A 62 12.66 5.63 -0.59
CA HIS A 62 13.91 5.44 0.16
C HIS A 62 15.02 6.36 -0.37
N VAL A 63 15.26 6.33 -1.69
CA VAL A 63 16.26 7.19 -2.34
C VAL A 63 15.95 8.69 -2.16
N ALA A 64 14.65 9.07 -2.20
CA ALA A 64 14.25 10.45 -1.97
C ALA A 64 14.51 10.90 -0.53
N ALA A 65 14.22 10.04 0.46
CA ALA A 65 14.50 10.32 1.87
C ALA A 65 16.01 10.48 2.12
N GLU A 66 16.83 9.52 1.66
CA GLU A 66 18.30 9.61 1.75
C GLU A 66 18.86 10.87 1.11
N ARG A 67 18.31 11.25 -0.04
CA ARG A 67 18.72 12.47 -0.73
C ARG A 67 18.43 13.71 0.09
N LEU A 68 17.24 13.81 0.71
CA LEU A 68 16.87 14.94 1.57
C LEU A 68 17.82 15.04 2.77
N VAL A 69 18.11 13.93 3.44
CA VAL A 69 19.08 13.88 4.55
C VAL A 69 20.44 14.40 4.12
N ARG A 70 20.98 13.90 3.00
CA ARG A 70 22.29 14.29 2.46
C ARG A 70 22.35 15.77 2.08
N GLU A 71 21.21 16.35 1.66
CA GLU A 71 21.08 17.77 1.34
C GLU A 71 20.80 18.65 2.57
N GLY A 72 20.81 18.07 3.79
CA GLY A 72 20.67 18.77 5.07
C GLY A 72 19.23 19.12 5.47
N TYR A 73 18.24 18.43 4.92
CA TYR A 73 16.84 18.58 5.33
C TYR A 73 16.50 17.64 6.49
N ARG A 74 15.73 18.12 7.46
CA ARG A 74 15.01 17.27 8.38
C ARG A 74 13.84 16.61 7.64
N VAL A 75 13.78 15.29 7.65
CA VAL A 75 12.78 14.56 6.88
C VAL A 75 11.50 14.34 7.68
N ILE A 76 10.36 14.67 7.06
CA ILE A 76 9.02 14.33 7.54
C ILE A 76 8.41 13.34 6.55
N VAL A 77 7.94 12.22 7.07
CA VAL A 77 7.26 11.18 6.30
C VAL A 77 5.75 11.36 6.46
N VAL A 78 5.05 11.71 5.39
CA VAL A 78 3.58 11.74 5.40
C VAL A 78 3.08 10.32 5.20
N GLY A 79 2.55 9.71 6.27
CA GLY A 79 2.17 8.30 6.24
C GLY A 79 1.53 7.81 7.54
N GLU A 80 1.24 6.53 7.60
CA GLU A 80 0.64 5.88 8.77
C GLU A 80 1.75 5.40 9.73
N PRO A 81 1.83 5.91 10.97
CA PRO A 81 2.80 5.41 11.97
C PRO A 81 2.67 3.89 12.17
N GLY A 82 3.80 3.20 12.26
CA GLY A 82 3.84 1.74 12.42
C GLY A 82 3.52 0.94 11.15
N HIS A 83 3.19 1.59 10.03
CA HIS A 83 3.02 0.88 8.77
C HIS A 83 4.38 0.38 8.24
N PRO A 84 4.51 -0.87 7.78
CA PRO A 84 5.79 -1.43 7.35
C PRO A 84 6.54 -0.64 6.28
N GLU A 85 5.82 0.00 5.35
CA GLU A 85 6.44 0.88 4.35
C GLU A 85 7.03 2.13 5.01
N VAL A 86 6.31 2.73 5.97
CA VAL A 86 6.75 3.93 6.69
C VAL A 86 7.97 3.63 7.56
N GLU A 87 7.97 2.50 8.27
CA GLU A 87 9.14 2.03 9.03
C GLU A 87 10.36 1.83 8.12
N GLY A 88 10.15 1.23 6.94
CA GLY A 88 11.19 1.12 5.92
C GLY A 88 11.74 2.49 5.48
N ILE A 89 10.86 3.47 5.25
CA ILE A 89 11.26 4.83 4.86
C ILE A 89 12.04 5.52 5.98
N LEU A 90 11.61 5.38 7.25
CA LEU A 90 12.31 5.96 8.39
C LEU A 90 13.75 5.47 8.49
N GLY A 91 14.02 4.19 8.20
CA GLY A 91 15.38 3.65 8.16
C GLY A 91 16.31 4.30 7.13
N HIS A 92 15.74 5.04 6.16
CA HIS A 92 16.47 5.80 5.14
C HIS A 92 16.41 7.32 5.36
N ALA A 93 15.64 7.78 6.37
CA ALA A 93 15.29 9.18 6.57
C ALA A 93 16.11 9.89 7.67
N GLY A 94 17.07 9.19 8.27
CA GLY A 94 17.91 9.70 9.38
C GLY A 94 17.18 9.69 10.73
N ASP A 95 17.97 9.85 11.81
CA ASP A 95 17.48 9.69 13.18
C ASP A 95 16.46 10.76 13.62
N ASP A 96 16.50 11.95 13.00
CA ASP A 96 15.60 13.07 13.30
C ASP A 96 14.28 13.01 12.49
N ALA A 97 14.09 11.98 11.69
CA ALA A 97 12.90 11.83 10.86
C ALA A 97 11.65 11.61 11.73
N GLN A 98 10.55 12.19 11.30
CA GLN A 98 9.26 12.06 11.99
C GLN A 98 8.15 11.71 11.02
N VAL A 99 7.13 11.01 11.52
CA VAL A 99 5.94 10.62 10.76
C VAL A 99 4.79 11.51 11.16
N VAL A 100 4.00 11.93 10.16
CA VAL A 100 2.73 12.62 10.34
C VAL A 100 1.66 11.94 9.50
N SER A 101 0.51 11.65 10.08
CA SER A 101 -0.61 11.04 9.36
C SER A 101 -1.56 12.09 8.76
N CYS A 102 -1.57 13.30 9.32
CA CYS A 102 -2.44 14.40 8.89
C CYS A 102 -1.85 15.77 9.25
N ALA A 103 -2.54 16.83 8.85
CA ALA A 103 -2.16 18.22 9.16
C ALA A 103 -2.06 18.50 10.68
N ALA A 104 -2.97 17.93 11.47
CA ALA A 104 -2.96 18.12 12.93
C ALA A 104 -1.69 17.56 13.59
N ASP A 105 -1.19 16.40 13.10
CA ASP A 105 0.09 15.86 13.57
C ASP A 105 1.24 16.80 13.20
N ALA A 106 1.20 17.34 11.98
CA ALA A 106 2.21 18.28 11.52
C ALA A 106 2.22 19.56 12.35
N ASP A 107 1.05 20.05 12.77
CA ASP A 107 0.92 21.23 13.64
C ASP A 107 1.53 21.02 15.03
N ALA A 108 1.51 19.80 15.53
CA ALA A 108 2.10 19.45 16.82
C ALA A 108 3.64 19.41 16.80
N LEU A 109 4.27 19.36 15.60
CA LEU A 109 5.72 19.28 15.49
C LEU A 109 6.39 20.65 15.73
N SER A 110 7.53 20.64 16.42
CA SER A 110 8.42 21.81 16.48
C SER A 110 9.34 21.83 15.26
N LEU A 111 8.94 22.52 14.20
CA LEU A 111 9.65 22.61 12.94
C LEU A 111 10.34 23.96 12.77
N LYS A 112 11.53 23.95 12.18
CA LYS A 112 12.30 25.15 11.79
C LYS A 112 13.36 24.77 10.76
N GLY A 113 13.91 25.76 10.07
CA GLY A 113 15.01 25.55 9.12
C GLY A 113 14.53 24.87 7.84
N LYS A 114 15.30 23.88 7.40
CA LYS A 114 15.05 23.13 6.15
C LYS A 114 14.30 21.84 6.45
N VAL A 115 13.11 21.70 5.89
CA VAL A 115 12.26 20.49 6.04
C VAL A 115 12.01 19.86 4.68
N GLY A 116 12.23 18.55 4.59
CA GLY A 116 11.94 17.74 3.42
C GLY A 116 10.76 16.81 3.67
N LEU A 117 9.81 16.75 2.76
CA LEU A 117 8.68 15.83 2.82
C LEU A 117 8.86 14.70 1.80
N VAL A 118 8.67 13.48 2.26
CA VAL A 118 8.36 12.30 1.43
C VAL A 118 7.04 11.70 1.86
N VAL A 119 6.41 10.92 0.99
CA VAL A 119 5.03 10.46 1.19
C VAL A 119 4.95 8.94 1.02
N GLN A 120 4.29 8.26 1.94
CA GLN A 120 3.92 6.86 1.79
C GLN A 120 3.17 6.67 0.47
N THR A 121 3.52 5.64 -0.31
CA THR A 121 3.05 5.46 -1.69
C THR A 121 1.53 5.33 -1.84
N THR A 122 0.83 5.01 -0.76
CA THR A 122 -0.63 4.79 -0.72
C THR A 122 -1.43 5.99 -0.19
N GLN A 123 -0.79 7.11 0.11
CA GLN A 123 -1.45 8.33 0.59
C GLN A 123 -2.30 9.01 -0.50
N THR A 124 -3.09 10.01 -0.10
CA THR A 124 -3.86 10.85 -1.02
C THR A 124 -3.15 12.17 -1.29
N ALA A 125 -3.37 12.73 -2.48
CA ALA A 125 -2.87 14.06 -2.83
C ALA A 125 -3.48 15.15 -1.92
N GLN A 126 -4.72 14.98 -1.47
CA GLN A 126 -5.39 15.90 -0.55
C GLN A 126 -4.67 15.94 0.80
N ASN A 127 -4.42 14.78 1.44
CA ASN A 127 -3.72 14.73 2.71
C ASN A 127 -2.31 15.35 2.61
N LEU A 128 -1.59 15.08 1.51
CA LEU A 128 -0.31 15.73 1.27
C LEU A 128 -0.45 17.25 1.19
N ALA A 129 -1.44 17.76 0.48
CA ALA A 129 -1.66 19.22 0.34
C ALA A 129 -1.97 19.87 1.69
N GLU A 130 -2.79 19.24 2.53
CA GLU A 130 -3.13 19.72 3.88
C GLU A 130 -1.89 19.75 4.79
N VAL A 131 -1.07 18.71 4.78
CA VAL A 131 0.20 18.65 5.55
C VAL A 131 1.19 19.72 5.05
N VAL A 132 1.33 19.90 3.73
CA VAL A 132 2.17 20.95 3.16
C VAL A 132 1.72 22.34 3.60
N ALA A 133 0.41 22.60 3.58
CA ALA A 133 -0.16 23.87 4.03
C ALA A 133 0.14 24.15 5.52
N ALA A 134 0.05 23.13 6.38
CA ALA A 134 0.34 23.23 7.81
C ALA A 134 1.84 23.51 8.09
N ILE A 135 2.75 22.93 7.30
CA ILE A 135 4.20 23.06 7.53
C ILE A 135 4.77 24.35 6.92
N THR A 136 4.32 24.74 5.72
CA THR A 136 4.91 25.84 4.94
C THR A 136 5.15 27.14 5.74
N PRO A 137 4.22 27.67 6.55
CA PRO A 137 4.42 28.94 7.27
C PRO A 137 5.42 28.87 8.43
N ARG A 138 5.89 27.67 8.78
CA ARG A 138 6.66 27.40 10.01
C ARG A 138 8.14 27.06 9.75
N VAL A 139 8.54 26.98 8.48
CA VAL A 139 9.89 26.57 8.06
C VAL A 139 10.51 27.60 7.12
N GLN A 140 11.83 27.64 7.07
CA GLN A 140 12.54 28.56 6.17
C GLN A 140 12.55 28.04 4.73
N GLU A 141 12.65 26.72 4.57
CA GLU A 141 12.67 26.06 3.27
C GLU A 141 11.91 24.74 3.36
N LEU A 142 10.94 24.56 2.49
CA LEU A 142 10.18 23.31 2.38
C LEU A 142 10.42 22.66 1.03
N ARG A 143 10.92 21.46 1.03
CA ARG A 143 11.08 20.64 -0.17
C ARG A 143 10.15 19.43 -0.14
N VAL A 144 9.22 19.38 -1.07
CA VAL A 144 8.24 18.30 -1.17
C VAL A 144 8.62 17.37 -2.32
N ILE A 145 8.83 16.10 -2.03
CA ILE A 145 8.97 15.05 -3.04
C ILE A 145 7.71 14.20 -2.99
N ASN A 146 6.82 14.42 -3.96
CA ASN A 146 5.60 13.63 -4.07
C ASN A 146 5.93 12.22 -4.55
N THR A 147 5.88 11.28 -3.61
CA THR A 147 6.18 9.86 -3.84
C THR A 147 4.93 8.98 -3.86
N ILE A 148 3.74 9.57 -3.94
CA ILE A 148 2.49 8.83 -4.16
C ILE A 148 2.60 8.04 -5.47
N CYS A 149 2.29 6.75 -5.43
CA CYS A 149 2.38 5.89 -6.61
C CYS A 149 1.29 6.27 -7.63
N ALA A 150 1.66 6.44 -8.90
CA ALA A 150 0.71 6.75 -9.97
C ALA A 150 -0.43 5.72 -10.06
N ALA A 151 -0.10 4.43 -9.94
CA ALA A 151 -1.11 3.36 -9.91
C ALA A 151 -2.06 3.45 -8.70
N THR A 152 -1.60 4.01 -7.57
CA THR A 152 -2.47 4.30 -6.42
C THR A 152 -3.41 5.45 -6.74
N SER A 153 -2.88 6.55 -7.29
CA SER A 153 -3.67 7.72 -7.65
C SER A 153 -4.74 7.38 -8.70
N GLU A 154 -4.37 6.65 -9.74
CA GLU A 154 -5.30 6.19 -10.78
C GLU A 154 -6.42 5.30 -10.20
N ARG A 155 -6.07 4.39 -9.28
CA ARG A 155 -7.04 3.52 -8.62
C ARG A 155 -7.98 4.31 -7.70
N GLN A 156 -7.46 5.27 -6.95
CA GLN A 156 -8.27 6.15 -6.11
C GLN A 156 -9.25 6.97 -6.94
N GLN A 157 -8.79 7.56 -8.04
CA GLN A 157 -9.62 8.32 -8.96
C GLN A 157 -10.72 7.46 -9.61
N ALA A 158 -10.36 6.25 -10.06
CA ALA A 158 -11.31 5.32 -10.66
C ALA A 158 -12.38 4.89 -9.65
N ALA A 159 -11.97 4.62 -8.39
CA ALA A 159 -12.89 4.26 -7.32
C ALA A 159 -13.85 5.39 -6.97
N ALA A 160 -13.37 6.63 -6.84
CA ALA A 160 -14.19 7.80 -6.61
C ALA A 160 -15.20 8.02 -7.75
N THR A 161 -14.74 7.91 -9.00
CA THR A 161 -15.61 8.06 -10.17
C THR A 161 -16.70 6.99 -10.23
N LEU A 162 -16.34 5.74 -9.88
CA LEU A 162 -17.30 4.63 -9.85
C LEU A 162 -18.31 4.84 -8.72
N ALA A 163 -17.88 5.18 -7.52
CA ALA A 163 -18.72 5.35 -6.34
C ALA A 163 -19.82 6.42 -6.55
N ASN A 164 -19.49 7.52 -7.25
CA ASN A 164 -20.47 8.57 -7.60
C ASN A 164 -21.57 8.10 -8.57
N ARG A 165 -21.46 6.89 -9.12
CA ARG A 165 -22.40 6.33 -10.12
C ARG A 165 -23.12 5.09 -9.62
N CYS A 166 -22.85 4.67 -8.38
CA CYS A 166 -23.38 3.44 -7.82
C CYS A 166 -24.25 3.70 -6.60
N ASP A 167 -25.24 2.83 -6.39
CA ASP A 167 -26.10 2.81 -5.21
C ASP A 167 -25.48 2.00 -4.07
N CYS A 168 -24.53 1.14 -4.41
CA CYS A 168 -23.82 0.28 -3.47
C CYS A 168 -22.40 0.01 -3.99
N MET A 169 -21.41 0.07 -3.10
CA MET A 169 -20.02 -0.22 -3.40
C MET A 169 -19.50 -1.38 -2.56
N VAL A 170 -18.76 -2.28 -3.20
CA VAL A 170 -18.03 -3.37 -2.53
C VAL A 170 -16.55 -3.21 -2.81
N ILE A 171 -15.75 -3.11 -1.74
CA ILE A 171 -14.31 -2.99 -1.82
C ILE A 171 -13.69 -4.30 -1.33
N VAL A 172 -12.96 -4.99 -2.21
CA VAL A 172 -12.36 -6.29 -1.92
C VAL A 172 -10.89 -6.15 -1.58
N GLY A 173 -10.46 -6.70 -0.44
CA GLY A 173 -9.04 -6.79 -0.07
C GLY A 173 -8.81 -6.70 1.42
N GLY A 174 -7.57 -6.95 1.84
CA GLY A 174 -7.19 -7.04 3.24
C GLY A 174 -7.51 -5.77 4.04
N LYS A 175 -8.16 -5.94 5.20
CA LYS A 175 -8.48 -4.85 6.14
C LYS A 175 -7.21 -4.19 6.71
N ASN A 176 -6.09 -4.91 6.69
CA ASN A 176 -4.77 -4.42 7.09
C ASN A 176 -4.03 -3.66 5.97
N SER A 177 -4.58 -3.62 4.76
CA SER A 177 -3.99 -2.88 3.64
C SER A 177 -4.34 -1.41 3.70
N GLY A 178 -3.35 -0.53 3.86
CA GLY A 178 -3.55 0.93 3.85
C GLY A 178 -4.22 1.40 2.56
N ASN A 179 -3.79 0.87 1.40
CA ASN A 179 -4.44 1.18 0.12
C ASN A 179 -5.92 0.77 0.08
N THR A 180 -6.27 -0.43 0.58
CA THR A 180 -7.66 -0.91 0.54
C THR A 180 -8.55 -0.09 1.48
N ARG A 181 -8.07 0.20 2.71
CA ARG A 181 -8.79 1.08 3.64
C ARG A 181 -9.04 2.47 3.04
N ARG A 182 -8.03 3.02 2.35
CA ARG A 182 -8.15 4.32 1.69
C ARG A 182 -9.19 4.29 0.56
N LEU A 183 -9.21 3.23 -0.25
CA LEU A 183 -10.26 3.06 -1.28
C LEU A 183 -11.64 2.96 -0.65
N ALA A 184 -11.81 2.22 0.45
CA ALA A 184 -13.07 2.10 1.15
C ALA A 184 -13.55 3.47 1.66
N GLN A 185 -12.66 4.29 2.24
CA GLN A 185 -12.99 5.64 2.68
C GLN A 185 -13.43 6.53 1.51
N ILE A 186 -12.65 6.58 0.42
CA ILE A 186 -12.98 7.36 -0.77
C ILE A 186 -14.34 6.96 -1.35
N CYS A 187 -14.65 5.67 -1.36
CA CYS A 187 -15.95 5.20 -1.83
C CYS A 187 -17.07 5.57 -0.85
N ALA A 188 -16.84 5.49 0.47
CA ALA A 188 -17.83 5.83 1.48
C ALA A 188 -18.17 7.34 1.49
N ASP A 189 -17.20 8.19 1.17
CA ASP A 189 -17.42 9.64 1.04
C ASP A 189 -18.39 10.00 -0.13
N ALA A 190 -18.50 9.10 -1.14
CA ALA A 190 -19.32 9.31 -2.33
C ALA A 190 -20.56 8.39 -2.41
N CYS A 191 -20.56 7.25 -1.72
CA CYS A 191 -21.64 6.26 -1.72
C CYS A 191 -21.85 5.73 -0.30
N GLU A 192 -22.99 6.07 0.33
CA GLU A 192 -23.29 5.71 1.71
C GLU A 192 -23.26 4.19 1.96
N ARG A 193 -23.75 3.40 0.97
CA ARG A 193 -23.75 1.93 1.06
C ARG A 193 -22.44 1.36 0.53
N THR A 194 -21.36 1.58 1.29
CA THR A 194 -20.01 1.09 0.96
C THR A 194 -19.57 0.02 1.96
N TYR A 195 -19.18 -1.13 1.45
CA TYR A 195 -18.81 -2.31 2.24
C TYR A 195 -17.40 -2.79 1.89
N HIS A 196 -16.57 -2.96 2.92
CA HIS A 196 -15.21 -3.48 2.76
C HIS A 196 -15.15 -4.92 3.24
N ILE A 197 -14.79 -5.85 2.34
CA ILE A 197 -14.70 -7.29 2.58
C ILE A 197 -13.32 -7.83 2.22
N GLU A 198 -12.92 -8.89 2.88
CA GLU A 198 -11.71 -9.66 2.53
C GLU A 198 -12.06 -10.85 1.65
N GLU A 199 -13.19 -11.51 1.93
CA GLU A 199 -13.66 -12.71 1.23
C GLU A 199 -15.12 -12.58 0.78
N ALA A 200 -15.47 -13.29 -0.29
CA ALA A 200 -16.83 -13.30 -0.83
C ALA A 200 -17.88 -13.84 0.18
N SER A 201 -17.47 -14.65 1.14
CA SER A 201 -18.31 -15.15 2.24
C SER A 201 -18.85 -14.07 3.17
N GLU A 202 -18.22 -12.88 3.19
CA GLU A 202 -18.68 -11.72 3.96
C GLU A 202 -19.83 -10.97 3.27
N LEU A 203 -20.14 -11.27 2.02
CA LEU A 203 -21.24 -10.62 1.29
C LEU A 203 -22.60 -10.95 1.93
N GLN A 204 -23.42 -9.92 2.09
CA GLN A 204 -24.77 -10.04 2.60
C GLN A 204 -25.78 -9.59 1.55
N ALA A 205 -26.77 -10.45 1.24
CA ALA A 205 -27.80 -10.14 0.24
C ALA A 205 -28.56 -8.85 0.57
N ALA A 206 -28.74 -8.54 1.86
CA ALA A 206 -29.40 -7.31 2.30
C ALA A 206 -28.71 -6.02 1.85
N TRP A 207 -27.42 -6.04 1.59
CA TRP A 207 -26.69 -4.86 1.08
C TRP A 207 -27.12 -4.42 -0.31
N PHE A 208 -27.68 -5.35 -1.07
CA PHE A 208 -28.05 -5.15 -2.48
C PHE A 208 -29.54 -4.92 -2.69
N THR A 209 -30.33 -4.90 -1.61
CA THR A 209 -31.75 -4.61 -1.70
C THR A 209 -31.94 -3.20 -2.29
N ASP A 210 -32.78 -3.11 -3.34
CA ASP A 210 -33.08 -1.89 -4.10
C ASP A 210 -31.84 -1.19 -4.72
N ALA A 211 -30.71 -1.89 -4.87
CA ALA A 211 -29.56 -1.38 -5.60
C ALA A 211 -29.68 -1.68 -7.08
N HIS A 212 -29.70 -0.63 -7.92
CA HIS A 212 -29.73 -0.74 -9.38
C HIS A 212 -28.31 -0.82 -9.97
N HIS A 213 -27.34 -0.14 -9.32
CA HIS A 213 -25.95 -0.09 -9.76
C HIS A 213 -25.03 -0.48 -8.61
N ILE A 214 -24.37 -1.61 -8.74
CA ILE A 214 -23.41 -2.12 -7.76
C ILE A 214 -22.00 -1.95 -8.34
N GLY A 215 -21.16 -1.19 -7.66
CA GLY A 215 -19.75 -1.01 -8.02
C GLY A 215 -18.86 -1.95 -7.22
N ILE A 216 -17.87 -2.54 -7.89
CA ILE A 216 -16.86 -3.38 -7.24
C ILE A 216 -15.48 -2.82 -7.56
N THR A 217 -14.67 -2.63 -6.53
CA THR A 217 -13.26 -2.28 -6.66
C THR A 217 -12.41 -3.12 -5.70
N ALA A 218 -11.09 -3.15 -5.92
CA ALA A 218 -10.21 -3.97 -5.11
C ALA A 218 -8.89 -3.28 -4.78
N GLY A 219 -8.33 -3.64 -3.64
CA GLY A 219 -7.00 -3.22 -3.24
C GLY A 219 -5.91 -3.71 -4.19
N ALA A 220 -4.78 -3.00 -4.26
CA ALA A 220 -3.64 -3.33 -5.12
C ALA A 220 -3.03 -4.72 -4.83
N SER A 221 -3.16 -5.20 -3.60
CA SER A 221 -2.69 -6.52 -3.16
C SER A 221 -3.72 -7.64 -3.28
N THR A 222 -4.88 -7.37 -3.90
CA THR A 222 -5.94 -8.36 -4.11
C THR A 222 -5.73 -9.03 -5.47
N PRO A 223 -5.46 -10.35 -5.52
CA PRO A 223 -5.35 -11.08 -6.77
C PRO A 223 -6.67 -11.04 -7.57
N GLN A 224 -6.55 -11.01 -8.89
CA GLN A 224 -7.73 -10.98 -9.77
C GLN A 224 -8.65 -12.19 -9.54
N GLU A 225 -8.08 -13.33 -9.20
CA GLU A 225 -8.79 -14.58 -8.91
C GLU A 225 -9.76 -14.45 -7.73
N HIS A 226 -9.44 -13.61 -6.75
CA HIS A 226 -10.31 -13.35 -5.59
C HIS A 226 -11.49 -12.41 -5.94
N ILE A 227 -11.36 -11.62 -7.00
CA ILE A 227 -12.41 -10.74 -7.49
C ILE A 227 -13.37 -11.49 -8.42
N ASP A 228 -12.80 -12.32 -9.29
CA ASP A 228 -13.56 -13.03 -10.33
C ASP A 228 -14.26 -14.30 -9.82
N GLY A 229 -13.90 -14.78 -8.64
CA GLY A 229 -14.38 -16.04 -8.08
C GLY A 229 -13.79 -17.29 -8.77
N PRO A 230 -14.04 -18.50 -8.22
CA PRO A 230 -13.40 -19.74 -8.70
C PRO A 230 -13.85 -20.19 -10.09
N ASP A 231 -14.97 -19.67 -10.63
CA ASP A 231 -15.59 -20.17 -11.86
C ASP A 231 -15.27 -19.40 -13.14
N ARG A 232 -14.50 -18.31 -13.07
CA ARG A 232 -14.12 -17.59 -14.30
C ARG A 232 -12.94 -18.25 -15.01
N PRO A 233 -13.01 -18.48 -16.35
CA PRO A 233 -11.89 -19.00 -17.10
C PRO A 233 -10.71 -18.03 -17.07
N ARG A 234 -9.52 -18.53 -16.73
CA ARG A 234 -8.28 -17.75 -16.70
C ARG A 234 -7.94 -17.28 -18.12
N ILE A 235 -8.05 -16.00 -18.38
CA ILE A 235 -7.61 -15.40 -19.65
C ILE A 235 -6.12 -15.10 -19.53
N ARG A 236 -5.27 -15.98 -20.09
CA ARG A 236 -3.83 -15.68 -20.22
C ARG A 236 -3.58 -14.93 -21.52
N ARG A 237 -2.98 -13.75 -21.43
CA ARG A 237 -2.41 -13.08 -22.60
C ARG A 237 -1.14 -13.81 -23.04
N ARG A 238 -1.21 -14.55 -24.13
CA ARG A 238 -0.05 -14.99 -24.90
C ARG A 238 -0.13 -14.38 -26.29
N GLY A 239 0.84 -13.53 -26.64
CA GLY A 239 1.09 -13.10 -28.03
C GLY A 239 -0.13 -12.46 -28.73
N GLY A 240 -0.71 -11.38 -28.20
CA GLY A 240 -1.64 -10.52 -28.94
C GLY A 240 -3.03 -11.11 -29.29
N ARG A 241 -3.34 -12.35 -28.91
CA ARG A 241 -4.69 -12.94 -29.11
C ARG A 241 -5.25 -13.49 -27.81
N LEU A 242 -6.49 -13.13 -27.50
CA LEU A 242 -7.26 -13.68 -26.38
C LEU A 242 -7.71 -15.11 -26.74
N ARG A 243 -7.28 -16.12 -25.98
CA ARG A 243 -7.84 -17.48 -26.05
C ARG A 243 -8.23 -17.92 -24.64
N ALA A 244 -9.48 -18.32 -24.46
CA ALA A 244 -9.95 -19.03 -23.28
C ALA A 244 -9.39 -20.48 -23.29
N GLN A 245 -8.78 -20.93 -22.20
CA GLN A 245 -8.40 -22.33 -22.02
C GLN A 245 -9.40 -23.01 -21.09
N PRO A 246 -9.92 -24.21 -21.45
CA PRO A 246 -10.71 -25.02 -20.54
C PRO A 246 -9.83 -25.57 -19.41
N ARG A 247 -10.39 -25.68 -18.20
CA ARG A 247 -9.74 -26.29 -17.04
C ARG A 247 -9.38 -27.75 -17.30
N PRO A 248 -8.25 -28.26 -16.77
CA PRO A 248 -8.06 -29.71 -16.65
C PRO A 248 -9.14 -30.26 -15.69
N ARG A 249 -9.79 -31.31 -16.10
CA ARG A 249 -10.74 -32.07 -15.27
C ARG A 249 -9.93 -32.66 -14.10
N ALA A 250 -10.39 -32.40 -12.86
CA ALA A 250 -9.91 -33.13 -11.70
C ALA A 250 -10.24 -34.60 -11.88
N GLY A 251 -9.20 -35.44 -11.91
CA GLY A 251 -9.30 -36.89 -11.82
C GLY A 251 -9.34 -37.31 -10.36
#